data_953719ddd7189b24c32c596a44226f2c
#
_entry.id   953719ddd7189b24c32c596a44226f2c
#
_cell.length_a   1.000
_cell.length_b   1.000
_cell.length_c   1.000
_cell.angle_alpha   90.00
_cell.angle_beta   90.00
_cell.angle_gamma   90.00
#
_symmetry.space_group_name_H-M   'P 1'
#
loop_
_entity.id
_entity.type
_entity.pdbx_description
1 polymer ?
#
loop_
_entity_poly.entity_id
_entity_poly.type
_entity_poly.pdbx_seq_one_letter_code
_entity_poly.pdbx_strand_id
1 'polypeptide(L)'
;ETSVALGFGFRCGFLGLLHLEIIQERLEREYNLDLVTTAPGVVYRVYKTDGTMIELTNPSNLPDPSQIDYMEEPIVSAEIMVTSDYVGAIMGLCQERRGVYIGMEYIEEGRAVLRYELPLNEIIYDFFDALKSRSRGYASLDYEMKGYQRSELVKLDILINKEEVDALSFIVHAE
;
A
#
# COMPACT_ATOMS: atom_id res chain seq x y z
N GLU A 1 12.07 12.89 10.07
CA GLU A 1 12.87 11.98 9.24
C GLU A 1 13.82 12.77 8.35
N THR A 2 14.93 12.18 7.97
CA THR A 2 15.93 12.82 7.11
C THR A 2 16.18 11.90 5.90
N SER A 3 16.07 12.44 4.70
CA SER A 3 16.43 11.80 3.44
C SER A 3 17.70 12.45 2.88
N VAL A 4 18.55 11.67 2.24
CA VAL A 4 19.74 12.20 1.55
C VAL A 4 19.34 13.08 0.37
N ALA A 5 18.28 12.72 -0.35
CA ALA A 5 17.80 13.47 -1.50
C ALA A 5 16.92 14.67 -1.14
N LEU A 6 16.07 14.56 -0.09
CA LEU A 6 15.04 15.57 0.23
C LEU A 6 15.38 16.40 1.48
N GLY A 7 16.40 16.01 2.26
CA GLY A 7 16.74 16.67 3.51
C GLY A 7 15.81 16.31 4.66
N PHE A 8 15.55 17.26 5.55
CA PHE A 8 14.69 17.06 6.72
C PHE A 8 13.21 17.15 6.35
N GLY A 9 12.42 16.22 6.86
CA GLY A 9 10.97 16.18 6.64
C GLY A 9 10.20 15.57 7.81
N PHE A 10 8.89 15.55 7.67
CA PHE A 10 7.96 15.02 8.66
C PHE A 10 7.20 13.82 8.08
N ARG A 11 6.96 12.82 8.93
CA ARG A 11 5.98 11.78 8.63
C ARG A 11 4.66 12.19 9.25
N CYS A 12 3.62 12.29 8.40
CA CYS A 12 2.28 12.71 8.79
C CYS A 12 1.28 11.59 8.49
N GLY A 13 0.25 11.49 9.33
CA GLY A 13 -0.90 10.63 9.08
C GLY A 13 -2.10 11.46 8.64
N PHE A 14 -2.82 10.96 7.64
CA PHE A 14 -4.01 11.61 7.08
C PHE A 14 -5.20 10.67 7.10
N LEU A 15 -6.41 11.22 7.17
CA LEU A 15 -7.67 10.45 7.17
C LEU A 15 -8.05 9.92 5.77
N GLY A 16 -7.34 10.34 4.73
CA GLY A 16 -7.56 9.96 3.34
C GLY A 16 -6.92 10.97 2.39
N LEU A 17 -6.97 10.69 1.07
CA LEU A 17 -6.36 11.54 0.04
C LEU A 17 -6.92 12.96 0.05
N LEU A 18 -8.24 13.13 0.14
CA LEU A 18 -8.86 14.44 0.20
C LEU A 18 -8.37 15.28 1.41
N HIS A 19 -8.16 14.64 2.55
CA HIS A 19 -7.60 15.32 3.72
C HIS A 19 -6.15 15.74 3.48
N LEU A 20 -5.34 14.88 2.84
CA LEU A 20 -3.98 15.22 2.42
C LEU A 20 -3.97 16.44 1.49
N GLU A 21 -4.78 16.42 0.42
CA GLU A 21 -4.87 17.50 -0.56
C GLU A 21 -5.24 18.84 0.08
N ILE A 22 -6.26 18.85 0.95
CA ILE A 22 -6.70 20.06 1.66
C ILE A 22 -5.57 20.61 2.55
N ILE A 23 -4.88 19.77 3.30
CA ILE A 23 -3.79 20.21 4.17
C ILE A 23 -2.60 20.71 3.36
N GLN A 24 -2.24 20.01 2.29
CA GLN A 24 -1.18 20.43 1.38
C GLN A 24 -1.48 21.80 0.77
N GLU A 25 -2.65 21.97 0.17
CA GLU A 25 -3.08 23.24 -0.44
C GLU A 25 -3.08 24.39 0.58
N ARG A 26 -3.50 24.15 1.81
CA ARG A 26 -3.44 25.18 2.87
C ARG A 26 -2.02 25.55 3.24
N LEU A 27 -1.12 24.59 3.40
CA LEU A 27 0.29 24.87 3.72
C LEU A 27 0.99 25.64 2.61
N GLU A 28 0.72 25.30 1.36
CA GLU A 28 1.24 26.02 0.20
C GLU A 28 0.70 27.46 0.11
N ARG A 29 -0.62 27.65 0.23
CA ARG A 29 -1.28 28.95 0.06
C ARG A 29 -1.14 29.88 1.27
N GLU A 30 -1.31 29.38 2.49
CA GLU A 30 -1.32 30.20 3.70
C GLU A 30 0.10 30.50 4.21
N TYR A 31 1.01 29.55 4.02
CA TYR A 31 2.39 29.65 4.56
C TYR A 31 3.45 29.75 3.47
N ASN A 32 3.05 29.72 2.19
CA ASN A 32 3.94 29.81 1.04
C ASN A 32 5.10 28.77 1.11
N LEU A 33 4.77 27.55 1.51
CA LEU A 33 5.70 26.43 1.58
C LEU A 33 5.74 25.72 0.24
N ASP A 34 6.94 25.34 -0.20
CA ASP A 34 7.14 24.43 -1.32
C ASP A 34 7.26 23.02 -0.75
N LEU A 35 6.21 22.20 -0.95
CA LEU A 35 6.09 20.90 -0.33
C LEU A 35 6.42 19.79 -1.32
N VAL A 36 7.28 18.87 -0.90
CA VAL A 36 7.51 17.59 -1.58
C VAL A 36 6.84 16.50 -0.78
N THR A 37 5.76 15.94 -1.32
CA THR A 37 5.06 14.80 -0.73
C THR A 37 5.58 13.50 -1.33
N THR A 38 5.89 12.53 -0.48
CA THR A 38 6.28 11.18 -0.90
C THR A 38 5.10 10.23 -0.78
N ALA A 39 5.10 9.15 -1.56
CA ALA A 39 4.08 8.13 -1.46
C ALA A 39 4.06 7.47 -0.07
N PRO A 40 2.85 7.14 0.46
CA PRO A 40 2.77 6.41 1.72
C PRO A 40 3.42 5.04 1.56
N GLY A 41 4.14 4.61 2.59
CA GLY A 41 4.74 3.28 2.66
C GLY A 41 4.07 2.44 3.74
N VAL A 42 4.15 1.13 3.60
CA VAL A 42 3.77 0.18 4.64
C VAL A 42 4.96 -0.16 5.51
N VAL A 43 4.70 -0.65 6.73
CA VAL A 43 5.74 -1.15 7.63
C VAL A 43 5.92 -2.64 7.36
N TYR A 44 7.12 -3.03 6.90
CA TYR A 44 7.50 -4.42 6.71
C TYR A 44 8.21 -4.96 7.95
N ARG A 45 8.19 -6.27 8.15
CA ARG A 45 9.01 -6.94 9.14
C ARG A 45 10.11 -7.73 8.44
N VAL A 46 11.34 -7.47 8.84
CA VAL A 46 12.52 -8.14 8.28
C VAL A 46 13.11 -9.01 9.38
N TYR A 47 13.12 -10.30 9.15
CA TYR A 47 13.75 -11.30 10.03
C TYR A 47 15.15 -11.57 9.51
N LYS A 48 16.12 -11.38 10.38
CA LYS A 48 17.53 -11.52 10.05
C LYS A 48 18.05 -12.92 10.39
N THR A 49 19.10 -13.31 9.71
CA THR A 49 19.78 -14.60 9.92
C THR A 49 20.35 -14.78 11.35
N ASP A 50 20.54 -13.69 12.08
CA ASP A 50 20.95 -13.69 13.48
C ASP A 50 19.78 -13.91 14.49
N GLY A 51 18.56 -14.10 13.98
CA GLY A 51 17.33 -14.29 14.75
C GLY A 51 16.68 -13.00 15.23
N THR A 52 17.19 -11.82 14.90
CA THR A 52 16.57 -10.54 15.22
C THR A 52 15.52 -10.14 14.18
N MET A 53 14.50 -9.39 14.61
CA MET A 53 13.48 -8.81 13.76
C MET A 53 13.56 -7.28 13.83
N ILE A 54 13.49 -6.63 12.67
CA ILE A 54 13.40 -5.18 12.56
C ILE A 54 12.13 -4.77 11.80
N GLU A 55 11.54 -3.65 12.20
CA GLU A 55 10.47 -3.02 11.44
C GLU A 55 11.09 -2.05 10.43
N LEU A 56 10.81 -2.30 9.15
CA LEU A 56 11.32 -1.51 8.03
C LEU A 56 10.24 -0.55 7.55
N THR A 57 10.49 0.74 7.73
CA THR A 57 9.61 1.83 7.25
C THR A 57 10.20 2.57 6.05
N ASN A 58 11.53 2.58 5.92
CA ASN A 58 12.24 3.21 4.82
C ASN A 58 13.01 2.14 4.04
N PRO A 59 12.74 1.95 2.75
CA PRO A 59 13.42 0.96 1.92
C PRO A 59 14.95 1.09 1.92
N SER A 60 15.47 2.30 2.09
CA SER A 60 16.92 2.55 2.16
C SER A 60 17.61 1.91 3.37
N ASN A 61 16.85 1.57 4.41
CA ASN A 61 17.34 0.90 5.61
C ASN A 61 17.27 -0.63 5.52
N LEU A 62 16.93 -1.18 4.34
CA LEU A 62 16.90 -2.64 4.16
C LEU A 62 18.31 -3.20 4.39
N PRO A 63 18.47 -4.21 5.26
CA PRO A 63 19.76 -4.90 5.42
C PRO A 63 20.24 -5.55 4.12
N ASP A 64 21.54 -5.87 4.09
CA ASP A 64 22.11 -6.66 2.99
C ASP A 64 21.33 -7.97 2.81
N PRO A 65 20.99 -8.40 1.58
CA PRO A 65 20.25 -9.63 1.33
C PRO A 65 20.83 -10.87 2.02
N SER A 66 22.14 -10.94 2.20
CA SER A 66 22.81 -12.04 2.91
C SER A 66 22.49 -12.12 4.40
N GLN A 67 21.99 -11.02 4.98
CA GLN A 67 21.59 -10.93 6.39
C GLN A 67 20.09 -11.15 6.60
N ILE A 68 19.30 -11.28 5.53
CA ILE A 68 17.86 -11.47 5.58
C ILE A 68 17.54 -12.95 5.48
N ASP A 69 16.80 -13.48 6.44
CA ASP A 69 16.22 -14.83 6.40
C ASP A 69 14.91 -14.81 5.60
N TYR A 70 13.98 -13.96 6.00
CA TYR A 70 12.73 -13.71 5.28
C TYR A 70 12.13 -12.36 5.66
N MET A 71 11.15 -11.94 4.87
CA MET A 71 10.38 -10.72 5.15
C MET A 71 8.90 -11.02 5.24
N GLU A 72 8.20 -10.19 6.01
CA GLU A 72 6.74 -10.21 6.13
C GLU A 72 6.16 -8.87 5.73
N GLU A 73 5.03 -8.93 5.03
CA GLU A 73 4.21 -7.78 4.68
C GLU A 73 2.90 -7.75 5.46
N PRO A 74 2.34 -6.56 5.74
CA PRO A 74 1.05 -6.44 6.40
C PRO A 74 -0.08 -6.86 5.46
N ILE A 75 -1.00 -7.67 5.98
CA ILE A 75 -2.18 -8.17 5.30
C ILE A 75 -3.42 -7.57 5.94
N VAL A 76 -4.38 -7.20 5.11
CA VAL A 76 -5.69 -6.74 5.54
C VAL A 76 -6.79 -7.73 5.16
N SER A 77 -7.82 -7.79 5.99
CA SER A 77 -9.10 -8.39 5.67
C SER A 77 -9.98 -7.32 5.04
N ALA A 78 -10.35 -7.50 3.78
CA ALA A 78 -11.11 -6.55 3.00
C ALA A 78 -12.52 -7.06 2.73
N GLU A 79 -13.52 -6.23 2.96
CA GLU A 79 -14.90 -6.44 2.56
C GLU A 79 -15.27 -5.45 1.45
N ILE A 80 -15.66 -5.99 0.29
CA ILE A 80 -16.01 -5.19 -0.87
C ILE A 80 -17.49 -5.41 -1.17
N MET A 81 -18.28 -4.38 -0.98
CA MET A 81 -19.69 -4.38 -1.35
C MET A 81 -19.81 -3.93 -2.81
N VAL A 82 -20.50 -4.70 -3.63
CA VAL A 82 -20.64 -4.44 -5.06
C VAL A 82 -21.98 -4.95 -5.57
N THR A 83 -22.49 -4.37 -6.66
CA THR A 83 -23.65 -4.91 -7.37
C THR A 83 -23.26 -6.16 -8.16
N SER A 84 -24.21 -7.10 -8.31
CA SER A 84 -23.97 -8.42 -8.92
C SER A 84 -23.33 -8.34 -10.32
N ASP A 85 -23.66 -7.29 -11.08
CA ASP A 85 -23.15 -7.11 -12.46
C ASP A 85 -21.62 -6.90 -12.50
N TYR A 86 -21.02 -6.44 -11.43
CA TYR A 86 -19.59 -6.11 -11.35
C TYR A 86 -18.77 -7.09 -10.49
N VAL A 87 -19.40 -8.11 -9.91
CA VAL A 87 -18.71 -9.12 -9.08
C VAL A 87 -17.48 -9.70 -9.78
N GLY A 88 -17.64 -10.14 -11.04
CA GLY A 88 -16.54 -10.71 -11.80
C GLY A 88 -15.38 -9.71 -12.05
N ALA A 89 -15.70 -8.45 -12.34
CA ALA A 89 -14.70 -7.42 -12.58
C ALA A 89 -13.89 -7.11 -11.30
N ILE A 90 -14.56 -7.11 -10.15
CA ILE A 90 -13.91 -6.87 -8.85
C ILE A 90 -13.11 -8.10 -8.39
N MET A 91 -13.60 -9.31 -8.63
CA MET A 91 -12.81 -10.52 -8.38
C MET A 91 -11.52 -10.53 -9.19
N GLY A 92 -11.59 -10.15 -10.49
CA GLY A 92 -10.41 -9.98 -11.34
C GLY A 92 -9.43 -8.95 -10.79
N LEU A 93 -9.92 -7.79 -10.34
CA LEU A 93 -9.09 -6.78 -9.69
C LEU A 93 -8.36 -7.31 -8.46
N CYS A 94 -9.09 -7.99 -7.56
CA CYS A 94 -8.48 -8.56 -6.35
C CYS A 94 -7.42 -9.61 -6.68
N GLN A 95 -7.63 -10.42 -7.71
CA GLN A 95 -6.66 -11.41 -8.18
C GLN A 95 -5.39 -10.73 -8.75
N GLU A 96 -5.55 -9.68 -9.55
CA GLU A 96 -4.42 -8.87 -10.06
C GLU A 96 -3.59 -8.24 -8.92
N ARG A 97 -4.21 -8.02 -7.75
CA ARG A 97 -3.60 -7.43 -6.55
C ARG A 97 -3.22 -8.49 -5.50
N ARG A 98 -2.90 -9.68 -5.93
CA ARG A 98 -2.47 -10.80 -5.05
C ARG A 98 -3.48 -11.15 -3.96
N GLY A 99 -4.77 -10.86 -4.18
CA GLY A 99 -5.82 -11.11 -3.21
C GLY A 99 -6.16 -12.59 -3.08
N VAL A 100 -6.31 -13.05 -1.84
CA VAL A 100 -6.78 -14.39 -1.52
C VAL A 100 -8.27 -14.31 -1.26
N TYR A 101 -9.04 -15.02 -2.08
CA TYR A 101 -10.49 -15.09 -1.93
C TYR A 101 -10.88 -15.87 -0.66
N ILE A 102 -11.71 -15.27 0.18
CA ILE A 102 -12.20 -15.86 1.43
C ILE A 102 -13.66 -16.31 1.27
N GLY A 103 -14.49 -15.51 0.63
CA GLY A 103 -15.90 -15.84 0.44
C GLY A 103 -16.69 -14.71 -0.19
N MET A 104 -17.94 -15.04 -0.53
CA MET A 104 -18.90 -14.08 -1.05
C MET A 104 -20.27 -14.38 -0.45
N GLU A 105 -21.03 -13.34 -0.18
CA GLU A 105 -22.38 -13.40 0.34
C GLU A 105 -23.29 -12.41 -0.40
N TYR A 106 -24.48 -12.82 -0.77
CA TYR A 106 -25.51 -11.90 -1.28
C TYR A 106 -26.33 -11.38 -0.11
N ILE A 107 -26.37 -10.06 0.07
CA ILE A 107 -27.09 -9.40 1.16
C ILE A 107 -28.54 -9.13 0.75
N GLU A 108 -28.75 -8.64 -0.47
CA GLU A 108 -30.04 -8.26 -1.06
C GLU A 108 -30.07 -8.62 -2.54
N GLU A 109 -31.24 -8.54 -3.18
CA GLU A 109 -31.32 -8.70 -4.64
C GLU A 109 -30.40 -7.67 -5.33
N GLY A 110 -29.40 -8.19 -6.06
CA GLY A 110 -28.47 -7.40 -6.84
C GLY A 110 -27.25 -6.86 -6.08
N ARG A 111 -27.04 -7.19 -4.80
CA ARG A 111 -25.86 -6.80 -4.02
C ARG A 111 -25.13 -7.97 -3.42
N ALA A 112 -23.81 -7.95 -3.54
CA ALA A 112 -22.92 -8.95 -2.96
C ALA A 112 -21.82 -8.29 -2.11
N VAL A 113 -21.36 -9.00 -1.10
CA VAL A 113 -20.14 -8.69 -0.33
C VAL A 113 -19.11 -9.74 -0.68
N LEU A 114 -17.97 -9.29 -1.18
CA LEU A 114 -16.78 -10.08 -1.43
C LEU A 114 -15.82 -9.93 -0.27
N ARG A 115 -15.30 -11.03 0.25
CA ARG A 115 -14.28 -11.04 1.30
C ARG A 115 -12.98 -11.54 0.75
N TYR A 116 -11.94 -10.73 0.90
CA TYR A 116 -10.58 -11.01 0.46
C TYR A 116 -9.56 -10.70 1.54
N GLU A 117 -8.45 -11.39 1.49
CA GLU A 117 -7.22 -10.98 2.16
C GLU A 117 -6.30 -10.37 1.12
N LEU A 118 -5.84 -9.16 1.37
CA LEU A 118 -5.02 -8.39 0.43
C LEU A 118 -3.79 -7.84 1.15
N PRO A 119 -2.64 -7.81 0.49
CA PRO A 119 -1.51 -7.06 0.99
C PRO A 119 -1.85 -5.58 1.09
N LEU A 120 -1.53 -4.95 2.23
CA LEU A 120 -1.83 -3.54 2.44
C LEU A 120 -1.17 -2.67 1.37
N ASN A 121 0.02 -3.02 0.92
CA ASN A 121 0.75 -2.29 -0.11
C ASN A 121 0.00 -2.24 -1.45
N GLU A 122 -0.83 -3.23 -1.75
CA GLU A 122 -1.65 -3.26 -2.97
C GLU A 122 -2.89 -2.37 -2.91
N ILE A 123 -3.28 -1.93 -1.70
CA ILE A 123 -4.50 -1.13 -1.47
C ILE A 123 -4.21 0.36 -1.40
N ILE A 124 -3.05 0.75 -0.85
CA ILE A 124 -2.77 2.14 -0.47
C ILE A 124 -2.54 3.10 -1.65
N TYR A 125 -2.36 2.60 -2.87
CA TYR A 125 -2.14 3.45 -4.04
C TYR A 125 -3.44 3.66 -4.83
N ASP A 126 -3.58 2.97 -5.93
CA ASP A 126 -4.65 3.16 -6.92
C ASP A 126 -5.79 2.14 -6.84
N PHE A 127 -5.78 1.25 -5.83
CA PHE A 127 -6.78 0.19 -5.72
C PHE A 127 -8.20 0.73 -5.60
N PHE A 128 -8.39 1.78 -4.81
CA PHE A 128 -9.71 2.40 -4.62
C PHE A 128 -10.24 3.02 -5.91
N ASP A 129 -9.38 3.67 -6.68
CA ASP A 129 -9.73 4.26 -7.97
C ASP A 129 -10.06 3.16 -8.99
N ALA A 130 -9.27 2.09 -9.02
CA ALA A 130 -9.53 0.92 -9.85
C ALA A 130 -10.86 0.24 -9.49
N LEU A 131 -11.16 0.12 -8.18
CA LEU A 131 -12.42 -0.42 -7.66
C LEU A 131 -13.62 0.39 -8.14
N LYS A 132 -13.55 1.71 -8.01
CA LYS A 132 -14.60 2.64 -8.48
C LYS A 132 -14.75 2.59 -10.01
N SER A 133 -13.65 2.62 -10.73
CA SER A 133 -13.66 2.57 -12.19
C SER A 133 -14.29 1.29 -12.72
N ARG A 134 -13.91 0.12 -12.18
CA ARG A 134 -14.42 -1.19 -12.63
C ARG A 134 -15.87 -1.47 -12.21
N SER A 135 -16.40 -0.72 -11.27
CA SER A 135 -17.78 -0.86 -10.78
C SER A 135 -18.69 0.32 -11.14
N ARG A 136 -18.27 1.24 -12.00
CA ARG A 136 -18.97 2.49 -12.31
C ARG A 136 -19.35 3.30 -11.05
N GLY A 137 -18.49 3.25 -10.03
CA GLY A 137 -18.66 3.95 -8.77
C GLY A 137 -19.52 3.21 -7.72
N TYR A 138 -20.08 2.04 -8.04
CA TYR A 138 -20.98 1.32 -7.13
C TYR A 138 -20.26 0.52 -6.03
N ALA A 139 -18.99 0.13 -6.22
CA ALA A 139 -18.27 -0.62 -5.21
C ALA A 139 -17.83 0.26 -4.05
N SER A 140 -17.88 -0.30 -2.85
CA SER A 140 -17.27 0.26 -1.64
C SER A 140 -16.34 -0.75 -1.00
N LEU A 141 -15.32 -0.25 -0.31
CA LEU A 141 -14.30 -1.03 0.36
C LEU A 141 -14.26 -0.65 1.83
N ASP A 142 -14.31 -1.64 2.68
CA ASP A 142 -13.92 -1.56 4.08
C ASP A 142 -12.83 -2.59 4.35
N TYR A 143 -11.85 -2.25 5.20
CA TYR A 143 -10.76 -3.17 5.52
C TYR A 143 -10.22 -2.94 6.92
N GLU A 144 -9.72 -4.00 7.50
CA GLU A 144 -9.04 -3.97 8.79
C GLU A 144 -7.72 -4.74 8.75
N MET A 145 -6.79 -4.37 9.61
CA MET A 145 -5.52 -5.08 9.73
C MET A 145 -5.74 -6.50 10.24
N LYS A 146 -5.28 -7.49 9.48
CA LYS A 146 -5.33 -8.91 9.88
C LYS A 146 -4.04 -9.34 10.59
N GLY A 147 -2.89 -8.89 10.12
CA GLY A 147 -1.58 -9.28 10.63
C GLY A 147 -0.50 -9.20 9.57
N TYR A 148 0.51 -10.04 9.72
CA TYR A 148 1.66 -10.10 8.81
C TYR A 148 1.76 -11.49 8.18
N GLN A 149 2.22 -11.55 6.95
CA GLN A 149 2.46 -12.78 6.21
C GLN A 149 3.81 -12.72 5.52
N ARG A 150 4.51 -13.86 5.55
CA ARG A 150 5.77 -14.02 4.79
C ARG A 150 5.50 -13.83 3.30
N SER A 151 6.37 -13.06 2.66
CA SER A 151 6.25 -12.73 1.24
C SER A 151 7.64 -12.56 0.61
N GLU A 152 7.73 -12.83 -0.69
CA GLU A 152 8.96 -12.64 -1.47
C GLU A 152 9.06 -11.19 -1.91
N LEU A 153 9.71 -10.38 -1.08
CA LEU A 153 9.85 -8.96 -1.25
C LEU A 153 11.25 -8.60 -1.70
N VAL A 154 11.34 -7.62 -2.59
CA VAL A 154 12.61 -7.09 -3.09
C VAL A 154 12.60 -5.57 -3.03
N LYS A 155 13.79 -4.98 -2.84
CA LYS A 155 13.98 -3.55 -2.97
C LYS A 155 14.12 -3.21 -4.45
N LEU A 156 13.30 -2.28 -4.92
CA LEU A 156 13.39 -1.69 -6.24
C LEU A 156 14.01 -0.30 -6.12
N ASP A 157 15.20 -0.12 -6.68
CA ASP A 157 15.89 1.17 -6.70
C ASP A 157 15.70 1.85 -8.06
N ILE A 158 15.34 3.13 -8.02
CA ILE A 158 15.23 3.95 -9.23
C ILE A 158 16.53 4.73 -9.41
N LEU A 159 17.15 4.55 -10.56
CA LEU A 159 18.35 5.26 -10.95
C LEU A 159 18.02 6.45 -11.83
N ILE A 160 18.43 7.64 -11.41
CA ILE A 160 18.39 8.85 -12.25
C ILE A 160 19.82 9.15 -12.69
N ASN A 161 20.06 9.15 -13.99
CA ASN A 161 21.40 9.34 -14.56
C ASN A 161 22.46 8.34 -14.00
N LYS A 162 22.03 7.10 -13.72
CA LYS A 162 22.83 6.01 -13.12
C LYS A 162 23.19 6.19 -11.64
N GLU A 163 22.62 7.17 -10.98
CA GLU A 163 22.74 7.39 -9.53
C GLU A 163 21.44 6.96 -8.83
N GLU A 164 21.58 6.24 -7.73
CA GLU A 164 20.45 5.77 -6.92
C GLU A 164 19.84 6.95 -6.17
N VAL A 165 18.49 7.07 -6.22
CA VAL A 165 17.73 8.09 -5.49
C VAL A 165 16.96 7.39 -4.38
N ASP A 166 17.43 7.52 -3.14
CA ASP A 166 16.90 6.85 -1.95
C ASP A 166 15.42 7.16 -1.68
N ALA A 167 14.98 8.37 -1.99
CA ALA A 167 13.59 8.79 -1.84
C ALA A 167 12.61 8.10 -2.81
N LEU A 168 13.13 7.47 -3.88
CA LEU A 168 12.35 6.77 -4.90
C LEU A 168 12.49 5.25 -4.82
N SER A 169 13.13 4.73 -3.78
CA SER A 169 13.24 3.28 -3.55
C SER A 169 11.94 2.73 -2.97
N PHE A 170 11.54 1.54 -3.42
CA PHE A 170 10.32 0.85 -2.97
C PHE A 170 10.63 -0.59 -2.57
N ILE A 171 9.80 -1.12 -1.67
CA ILE A 171 9.71 -2.56 -1.45
C ILE A 171 8.50 -3.06 -2.24
N VAL A 172 8.74 -4.04 -3.11
CA VAL A 172 7.73 -4.63 -3.98
C VAL A 172 7.79 -6.15 -3.91
N HIS A 173 6.72 -6.83 -4.33
CA HIS A 173 6.74 -8.27 -4.53
C HIS A 173 7.63 -8.61 -5.73
N ALA A 174 8.30 -9.76 -5.68
CA ALA A 174 9.28 -10.15 -6.71
C ALA A 174 8.67 -10.55 -8.07
N GLU A 175 7.33 -10.79 -8.14
CA GLU A 175 6.57 -11.13 -9.35
C GLU A 175 5.81 -9.95 -9.92
#